data_5ea2e750f2a30ced7d28bc3e80676e37
#
_entry.id   5ea2e750f2a30ced7d28bc3e80676e37
#
_cell.length_a   1.000
_cell.length_b   1.000
_cell.length_c   1.000
_cell.angle_alpha   90.00
_cell.angle_beta   90.00
_cell.angle_gamma   90.00
#
_symmetry.space_group_name_H-M   'P 1'
#
loop_
_entity.id
_entity.type
_entity.pdbx_description
1 polymer ?
#
loop_
_entity_poly.entity_id
_entity_poly.type
_entity_poly.pdbx_seq_one_letter_code
_entity_poly.pdbx_strand_id
1 'polypeptide(L)'
;PILGQRRLGVYKTIFKNLQNNSFIPVLGNGDNKLSLVHVEDLVDFLIYLEKNKKPGLTVNFGGKVPGSINQIIQELIIHGQSKSRITHIPLQLIGLLKLLAKLKIIPVTSWHLSVMHKDNYYDNELLFSTGYRYRYEPINALKEMLNYFKQNNKTVEKN
;
A
#
# COMPACT_ATOMS: atom_id res chain seq x y z
N PRO A 1 5.80 -1.50 -1.31
CA PRO A 1 5.90 -1.33 0.17
C PRO A 1 5.65 -2.65 0.90
N ILE A 2 6.34 -2.83 2.06
CA ILE A 2 6.11 -3.96 2.96
C ILE A 2 4.99 -3.58 3.92
N LEU A 3 3.99 -4.44 4.02
CA LEU A 3 2.75 -4.21 4.75
C LEU A 3 2.59 -5.22 5.89
N GLY A 4 2.05 -4.76 7.00
CA GLY A 4 1.70 -5.57 8.16
C GLY A 4 0.73 -4.82 9.07
N GLN A 5 -0.08 -5.54 9.84
CA GLN A 5 -1.27 -5.03 10.53
C GLN A 5 -1.06 -3.73 11.32
N ARG A 6 0.06 -3.57 12.03
CA ARG A 6 0.29 -2.43 12.94
C ARG A 6 0.96 -1.22 12.27
N ARG A 7 1.48 -1.35 11.05
CA ARG A 7 2.18 -0.28 10.35
C ARG A 7 1.27 0.45 9.37
N LEU A 8 0.37 1.26 9.87
CA LEU A 8 -0.64 1.94 9.05
C LEU A 8 -0.05 2.96 8.05
N GLY A 9 1.00 3.71 8.43
CA GLY A 9 1.67 4.68 7.56
C GLY A 9 0.69 5.61 6.82
N VAL A 10 0.92 5.81 5.53
CA VAL A 10 0.06 6.63 4.65
C VAL A 10 -1.34 6.05 4.45
N TYR A 11 -1.50 4.74 4.65
CA TYR A 11 -2.80 4.07 4.53
C TYR A 11 -3.79 4.48 5.61
N LYS A 12 -3.33 5.00 6.76
CA LYS A 12 -4.20 5.51 7.83
C LYS A 12 -5.20 6.54 7.31
N THR A 13 -4.77 7.45 6.43
CA THR A 13 -5.65 8.46 5.83
C THR A 13 -6.70 7.80 4.92
N ILE A 14 -6.30 6.83 4.11
CA ILE A 14 -7.24 6.06 3.26
C ILE A 14 -8.26 5.34 4.13
N PHE A 15 -7.82 4.66 5.19
CA PHE A 15 -8.71 3.92 6.10
C PHE A 15 -9.68 4.83 6.84
N LYS A 16 -9.24 6.03 7.26
CA LYS A 16 -10.11 7.04 7.84
C LYS A 16 -11.19 7.51 6.86
N ASN A 17 -10.81 7.77 5.61
CA ASN A 17 -11.75 8.16 4.57
C ASN A 17 -12.75 7.04 4.27
N LEU A 18 -12.31 5.78 4.22
CA LEU A 18 -13.19 4.62 4.08
C LEU A 18 -14.20 4.51 5.23
N GLN A 19 -13.76 4.68 6.47
CA GLN A 19 -14.63 4.64 7.64
C GLN A 19 -15.68 5.75 7.64
N ASN A 20 -15.29 6.94 7.19
CA ASN A 20 -16.15 8.13 7.14
C ASN A 20 -16.97 8.23 5.84
N ASN A 21 -16.89 7.26 4.93
CA ASN A 21 -17.52 7.30 3.60
C ASN A 21 -17.14 8.56 2.80
N SER A 22 -15.94 9.08 3.00
CA SER A 22 -15.43 10.31 2.39
C SER A 22 -14.72 10.01 1.07
N PHE A 23 -14.44 11.05 0.27
CA PHE A 23 -13.65 10.93 -0.94
C PHE A 23 -12.22 10.50 -0.65
N ILE A 24 -11.67 9.63 -1.52
CA ILE A 24 -10.30 9.16 -1.47
C ILE A 24 -9.52 9.84 -2.60
N PRO A 25 -8.64 10.81 -2.28
CA PRO A 25 -7.90 11.52 -3.30
C PRO A 25 -6.80 10.63 -3.90
N VAL A 26 -6.73 10.57 -5.22
CA VAL A 26 -5.70 9.88 -5.99
C VAL A 26 -5.04 10.88 -6.94
N LEU A 27 -3.73 11.00 -6.86
CA LEU A 27 -2.96 11.91 -7.71
C LEU A 27 -2.77 11.31 -9.11
N GLY A 28 -3.17 12.03 -10.15
CA GLY A 28 -3.20 11.54 -11.52
C GLY A 28 -4.43 10.68 -11.81
N ASN A 29 -4.35 9.82 -12.81
CA ASN A 29 -5.45 8.91 -13.21
C ASN A 29 -5.55 7.63 -12.35
N GLY A 30 -4.56 7.35 -11.49
CA GLY A 30 -4.55 6.19 -10.62
C GLY A 30 -4.26 4.84 -11.31
N ASP A 31 -3.81 4.86 -12.57
CA ASP A 31 -3.47 3.64 -13.32
C ASP A 31 -2.05 3.16 -13.04
N ASN A 32 -1.25 3.98 -12.36
CA ASN A 32 0.10 3.59 -11.96
C ASN A 32 0.06 2.36 -11.04
N LYS A 33 1.03 1.47 -11.28
CA LYS A 33 1.14 0.17 -10.62
C LYS A 33 1.89 0.30 -9.30
N LEU A 34 1.39 -0.38 -8.28
CA LEU A 34 2.01 -0.41 -6.97
C LEU A 34 2.21 -1.85 -6.51
N SER A 35 3.48 -2.20 -6.27
CA SER A 35 3.84 -3.48 -5.67
C SER A 35 3.64 -3.45 -4.17
N LEU A 36 2.91 -4.43 -3.67
CA LEU A 36 2.63 -4.64 -2.25
C LEU A 36 3.23 -5.98 -1.81
N VAL A 37 3.83 -6.01 -0.65
CA VAL A 37 4.46 -7.19 -0.05
C VAL A 37 3.81 -7.46 1.29
N HIS A 38 3.32 -8.67 1.49
CA HIS A 38 2.92 -9.12 2.83
C HIS A 38 4.17 -9.39 3.67
N VAL A 39 4.20 -8.91 4.92
CA VAL A 39 5.37 -9.07 5.78
C VAL A 39 5.71 -10.55 6.04
N GLU A 40 4.69 -11.40 6.15
CA GLU A 40 4.88 -12.83 6.36
C GLU A 40 5.56 -13.52 5.16
N ASP A 41 5.25 -13.09 3.91
CA ASP A 41 5.96 -13.60 2.74
C ASP A 41 7.45 -13.21 2.76
N LEU A 42 7.78 -12.01 3.24
CA LEU A 42 9.17 -11.60 3.37
C LEU A 42 9.91 -12.46 4.42
N VAL A 43 9.28 -12.70 5.57
CA VAL A 43 9.84 -13.56 6.63
C VAL A 43 10.01 -14.99 6.13
N ASP A 44 9.00 -15.55 5.48
CA ASP A 44 9.04 -16.90 4.89
C ASP A 44 10.16 -17.01 3.85
N PHE A 45 10.38 -15.98 3.04
CA PHE A 45 11.46 -15.97 2.06
C PHE A 45 12.85 -15.99 2.72
N LEU A 46 13.05 -15.19 3.77
CA LEU A 46 14.33 -15.21 4.51
C LEU A 46 14.62 -16.58 5.12
N ILE A 47 13.62 -17.22 5.73
CA ILE A 47 13.73 -18.59 6.26
C ILE A 47 13.99 -19.59 5.11
N TYR A 48 13.35 -19.40 3.96
CA TYR A 48 13.57 -20.23 2.77
C TYR A 48 15.02 -20.16 2.29
N LEU A 49 15.61 -18.95 2.22
CA LEU A 49 17.01 -18.76 1.81
C LEU A 49 17.99 -19.43 2.78
N GLU A 50 17.74 -19.30 4.08
CA GLU A 50 18.56 -19.94 5.11
C GLU A 50 18.56 -21.46 4.95
N LYS A 51 17.37 -22.08 4.86
CA LYS A 51 17.21 -23.53 4.71
C LYS A 51 17.83 -24.09 3.43
N ASN A 52 17.78 -23.33 2.34
CA ASN A 52 18.30 -23.75 1.04
C ASN A 52 19.77 -23.34 0.82
N LYS A 53 20.45 -22.80 1.85
CA LYS A 53 21.87 -22.43 1.83
C LYS A 53 22.23 -21.61 0.57
N LYS A 54 21.51 -20.51 0.34
CA LYS A 54 21.74 -19.59 -0.80
C LYS A 54 22.48 -18.31 -0.36
N PRO A 55 23.77 -18.40 0.04
CA PRO A 55 24.53 -17.23 0.49
C PRO A 55 24.84 -16.30 -0.69
N GLY A 56 24.94 -15.00 -0.40
CA GLY A 56 25.36 -13.98 -1.38
C GLY A 56 24.32 -13.67 -2.46
N LEU A 57 23.07 -14.15 -2.32
CA LEU A 57 22.01 -13.85 -3.27
C LEU A 57 21.45 -12.44 -3.00
N THR A 58 21.42 -11.60 -4.03
CA THR A 58 20.76 -10.29 -4.01
C THR A 58 19.56 -10.32 -4.95
N VAL A 59 18.35 -10.15 -4.40
CA VAL A 59 17.11 -10.14 -5.18
C VAL A 59 16.22 -8.97 -4.79
N ASN A 60 15.41 -8.50 -5.72
CA ASN A 60 14.30 -7.63 -5.41
C ASN A 60 13.13 -8.47 -4.87
N PHE A 61 12.54 -8.04 -3.76
CA PHE A 61 11.36 -8.66 -3.19
C PHE A 61 10.15 -7.72 -3.36
N GLY A 62 9.48 -7.85 -4.49
CA GLY A 62 8.27 -7.08 -4.84
C GLY A 62 6.98 -7.82 -4.49
N GLY A 63 5.82 -7.25 -4.82
CA GLY A 63 4.54 -7.94 -4.73
C GLY A 63 4.36 -9.01 -5.80
N LYS A 64 3.49 -10.01 -5.53
CA LYS A 64 3.20 -11.13 -6.44
C LYS A 64 2.69 -10.65 -7.80
N VAL A 65 1.73 -9.71 -7.79
CA VAL A 65 1.16 -9.10 -9.00
C VAL A 65 1.00 -7.60 -8.75
N PRO A 66 1.61 -6.74 -9.57
CA PRO A 66 1.40 -5.32 -9.44
C PRO A 66 -0.06 -4.98 -9.79
N GLY A 67 -0.72 -4.29 -8.90
CA GLY A 67 -2.03 -3.70 -9.13
C GLY A 67 -1.94 -2.20 -9.34
N SER A 68 -2.93 -1.59 -9.99
CA SER A 68 -3.05 -0.14 -10.05
C SER A 68 -3.56 0.43 -8.71
N ILE A 69 -3.29 1.71 -8.47
CA ILE A 69 -3.82 2.40 -7.28
C ILE A 69 -5.35 2.35 -7.25
N ASN A 70 -6.00 2.54 -8.40
CA ASN A 70 -7.46 2.45 -8.50
C ASN A 70 -7.98 1.07 -8.10
N GLN A 71 -7.35 0.00 -8.60
CA GLN A 71 -7.75 -1.38 -8.25
C GLN A 71 -7.58 -1.65 -6.75
N ILE A 72 -6.45 -1.24 -6.17
CA ILE A 72 -6.18 -1.42 -4.74
C ILE A 72 -7.22 -0.69 -3.89
N ILE A 73 -7.53 0.58 -4.22
CA ILE A 73 -8.51 1.36 -3.46
C ILE A 73 -9.92 0.79 -3.64
N GLN A 74 -10.29 0.35 -4.85
CA GLN A 74 -11.59 -0.26 -5.11
C GLN A 74 -11.79 -1.55 -4.29
N GLU A 75 -10.77 -2.40 -4.21
CA GLU A 75 -10.78 -3.60 -3.36
C GLU A 75 -10.99 -3.25 -1.88
N LEU A 76 -10.37 -2.17 -1.41
CA LEU A 76 -10.53 -1.70 -0.02
C LEU A 76 -11.92 -1.11 0.22
N ILE A 77 -12.51 -0.40 -0.75
CA ILE A 77 -13.89 0.10 -0.68
C ILE A 77 -14.86 -1.06 -0.52
N ILE A 78 -14.73 -2.09 -1.38
CA ILE A 78 -15.58 -3.29 -1.35
C ILE A 78 -15.41 -4.04 -0.03
N HIS A 79 -14.16 -4.36 0.35
CA HIS A 79 -13.87 -5.07 1.59
C HIS A 79 -14.34 -4.31 2.83
N GLY A 80 -14.16 -2.99 2.82
CA GLY A 80 -14.56 -2.09 3.89
C GLY A 80 -16.05 -1.84 3.97
N GLN A 81 -16.85 -2.27 2.96
CA GLN A 81 -18.27 -1.95 2.79
C GLN A 81 -18.51 -0.43 2.86
N SER A 82 -17.57 0.35 2.27
CA SER A 82 -17.60 1.80 2.32
C SER A 82 -18.36 2.39 1.12
N LYS A 83 -19.01 3.52 1.34
CA LYS A 83 -19.62 4.34 0.27
C LYS A 83 -18.65 5.39 -0.31
N SER A 84 -17.37 5.30 0.06
CA SER A 84 -16.32 6.19 -0.44
C SER A 84 -16.19 6.11 -1.97
N ARG A 85 -15.73 7.22 -2.55
CA ARG A 85 -15.48 7.31 -3.99
C ARG A 85 -14.06 7.80 -4.24
N ILE A 86 -13.41 7.28 -5.26
CA ILE A 86 -12.11 7.76 -5.72
C ILE A 86 -12.32 9.12 -6.40
N THR A 87 -11.47 10.08 -6.07
CA THR A 87 -11.42 11.40 -6.70
C THR A 87 -10.03 11.66 -7.24
N HIS A 88 -9.91 11.80 -8.55
CA HIS A 88 -8.63 12.03 -9.21
C HIS A 88 -8.24 13.51 -9.14
N ILE A 89 -7.01 13.78 -8.68
CA ILE A 89 -6.42 15.12 -8.63
C ILE A 89 -5.49 15.29 -9.83
N PRO A 90 -5.74 16.27 -10.71
CA PRO A 90 -4.88 16.50 -11.85
C PRO A 90 -3.41 16.76 -11.48
N LEU A 91 -2.48 16.19 -12.24
CA LEU A 91 -1.04 16.35 -12.01
C LEU A 91 -0.56 17.79 -12.09
N GLN A 92 -1.27 18.64 -12.82
CA GLN A 92 -0.99 20.09 -12.92
C GLN A 92 -1.01 20.78 -11.55
N LEU A 93 -1.75 20.22 -10.58
CA LEU A 93 -1.85 20.76 -9.22
C LEU A 93 -0.72 20.29 -8.29
N ILE A 94 0.22 19.47 -8.78
CA ILE A 94 1.29 18.89 -7.94
C ILE A 94 2.17 19.97 -7.27
N GLY A 95 2.41 21.09 -7.95
CA GLY A 95 3.15 22.22 -7.39
C GLY A 95 2.47 22.83 -6.17
N LEU A 96 1.15 23.07 -6.28
CA LEU A 96 0.33 23.56 -5.18
C LEU A 96 0.29 22.55 -4.03
N LEU A 97 0.10 21.26 -4.32
CA LEU A 97 0.09 20.22 -3.29
C LEU A 97 1.44 20.12 -2.56
N LYS A 98 2.57 20.27 -3.26
CA LYS A 98 3.89 20.31 -2.63
C LYS A 98 4.06 21.52 -1.71
N LEU A 99 3.52 22.67 -2.09
CA LEU A 99 3.50 23.86 -1.22
C LEU A 99 2.67 23.60 0.05
N LEU A 100 1.46 23.07 -0.11
CA LEU A 100 0.59 22.71 1.04
C LEU A 100 1.24 21.67 1.96
N ALA A 101 1.95 20.69 1.38
CA ALA A 101 2.71 19.69 2.12
C ALA A 101 3.88 20.31 2.91
N LYS A 102 4.61 21.28 2.31
CA LYS A 102 5.68 22.02 2.97
C LYS A 102 5.16 22.85 4.14
N LEU A 103 3.98 23.42 4.00
CA LEU A 103 3.27 24.16 5.07
C LEU A 103 2.59 23.25 6.10
N LYS A 104 2.73 21.92 5.97
CA LYS A 104 2.10 20.90 6.85
C LYS A 104 0.56 20.99 6.91
N ILE A 105 -0.08 21.54 5.88
CA ILE A 105 -1.54 21.64 5.76
C ILE A 105 -2.14 20.26 5.39
N ILE A 106 -1.43 19.49 4.58
CA ILE A 106 -1.86 18.12 4.19
C ILE A 106 -0.91 17.07 4.78
N PRO A 107 -1.41 15.87 5.16
CA PRO A 107 -0.63 14.85 5.87
C PRO A 107 0.21 13.97 4.93
N VAL A 108 0.84 14.58 3.92
CA VAL A 108 1.75 13.94 2.96
C VAL A 108 3.00 14.78 2.81
N THR A 109 4.11 14.15 2.42
CA THR A 109 5.36 14.88 2.16
C THR A 109 5.52 15.17 0.66
N SER A 110 6.35 16.16 0.32
CA SER A 110 6.68 16.47 -1.07
C SER A 110 7.28 15.27 -1.81
N TRP A 111 8.01 14.41 -1.10
CA TRP A 111 8.53 13.16 -1.65
C TRP A 111 7.40 12.20 -2.05
N HIS A 112 6.43 11.96 -1.18
CA HIS A 112 5.26 11.13 -1.50
C HIS A 112 4.55 11.63 -2.75
N LEU A 113 4.28 12.94 -2.85
CA LEU A 113 3.65 13.55 -4.02
C LEU A 113 4.46 13.36 -5.31
N SER A 114 5.80 13.26 -5.21
CA SER A 114 6.67 13.06 -6.37
C SER A 114 6.67 11.63 -6.90
N VAL A 115 6.30 10.65 -6.08
CA VAL A 115 6.41 9.21 -6.44
C VAL A 115 5.08 8.50 -6.54
N MET A 116 4.03 8.96 -5.82
CA MET A 116 2.77 8.23 -5.70
C MET A 116 1.94 8.15 -7.00
N HIS A 117 2.28 8.95 -8.01
CA HIS A 117 1.66 8.93 -9.33
C HIS A 117 2.47 8.16 -10.38
N LYS A 118 3.58 7.54 -9.96
CA LYS A 118 4.48 6.76 -10.82
C LYS A 118 4.37 5.29 -10.52
N ASP A 119 4.71 4.46 -11.50
CA ASP A 119 4.86 3.04 -11.29
C ASP A 119 5.91 2.74 -10.23
N ASN A 120 5.58 1.86 -9.30
CA ASN A 120 6.46 1.43 -8.23
C ASN A 120 6.30 -0.09 -8.01
N TYR A 121 6.91 -0.86 -8.88
CA TYR A 121 6.98 -2.32 -8.79
C TYR A 121 8.37 -2.82 -9.18
N TYR A 122 8.66 -4.05 -8.81
CA TYR A 122 9.95 -4.68 -9.07
C TYR A 122 9.75 -5.90 -9.96
N ASP A 123 10.77 -6.18 -10.77
CA ASP A 123 10.91 -7.46 -11.41
C ASP A 123 11.27 -8.54 -10.37
N ASN A 124 10.51 -9.62 -10.38
CA ASN A 124 10.65 -10.74 -9.46
C ASN A 124 11.16 -12.02 -10.15
N GLU A 125 11.64 -11.96 -11.39
CA GLU A 125 12.10 -13.16 -12.13
C GLU A 125 13.21 -13.87 -11.36
N LEU A 126 14.21 -13.12 -10.88
CA LEU A 126 15.31 -13.70 -10.09
C LEU A 126 14.82 -14.30 -8.77
N LEU A 127 13.81 -13.66 -8.11
CA LEU A 127 13.17 -14.21 -6.93
C LEU A 127 12.53 -15.58 -7.23
N PHE A 128 11.74 -15.66 -8.30
CA PHE A 128 11.06 -16.90 -8.68
C PHE A 128 12.02 -17.98 -9.16
N SER A 129 13.16 -17.61 -9.75
CA SER A 129 14.21 -18.56 -10.13
C SER A 129 14.85 -19.29 -8.94
N THR A 130 14.73 -18.73 -7.72
CA THR A 130 15.16 -19.41 -6.50
C THR A 130 14.31 -20.64 -6.15
N GLY A 131 13.11 -20.77 -6.74
CA GLY A 131 12.10 -21.76 -6.40
C GLY A 131 11.08 -21.28 -5.37
N TYR A 132 11.28 -20.10 -4.76
CA TYR A 132 10.31 -19.53 -3.83
C TYR A 132 9.01 -19.14 -4.51
N ARG A 133 7.89 -19.27 -3.79
CA ARG A 133 6.56 -18.82 -4.23
C ARG A 133 5.86 -18.12 -3.07
N TYR A 134 5.20 -16.99 -3.37
CA TYR A 134 4.40 -16.28 -2.39
C TYR A 134 3.24 -17.13 -1.89
N ARG A 135 2.93 -17.02 -0.61
CA ARG A 135 1.79 -17.68 0.04
C ARG A 135 0.59 -16.75 0.15
N TYR A 136 0.85 -15.45 0.28
CA TYR A 136 -0.18 -14.46 0.54
C TYR A 136 -0.48 -13.64 -0.72
N GLU A 137 -1.74 -13.25 -0.90
CA GLU A 137 -2.09 -12.21 -1.85
C GLU A 137 -1.78 -10.85 -1.21
N PRO A 138 -0.98 -9.97 -1.84
CA PRO A 138 -0.52 -8.74 -1.21
C PRO A 138 -1.64 -7.80 -0.75
N ILE A 139 -2.78 -7.81 -1.45
CA ILE A 139 -3.95 -7.02 -1.08
C ILE A 139 -4.52 -7.44 0.28
N ASN A 140 -4.35 -8.69 0.69
CA ASN A 140 -4.83 -9.18 1.99
C ASN A 140 -4.14 -8.46 3.15
N ALA A 141 -2.85 -8.10 3.02
CA ALA A 141 -2.17 -7.29 4.02
C ALA A 141 -2.89 -5.95 4.26
N LEU A 142 -3.34 -5.27 3.21
CA LEU A 142 -4.11 -4.02 3.35
C LEU A 142 -5.51 -4.26 3.95
N LYS A 143 -6.17 -5.36 3.58
CA LYS A 143 -7.46 -5.75 4.16
C LYS A 143 -7.34 -6.04 5.66
N GLU A 144 -6.28 -6.73 6.08
CA GLU A 144 -5.98 -6.98 7.50
C GLU A 144 -5.68 -5.69 8.26
N MET A 145 -4.87 -4.79 7.66
CA MET A 145 -4.60 -3.47 8.23
C MET A 145 -5.88 -2.65 8.40
N LEU A 146 -6.79 -2.67 7.43
CA LEU A 146 -8.09 -1.99 7.53
C LEU A 146 -8.95 -2.58 8.63
N ASN A 147 -9.00 -3.91 8.76
CA ASN A 147 -9.74 -4.58 9.84
C ASN A 147 -9.18 -4.20 11.21
N TYR A 148 -7.85 -4.23 11.36
CA TYR A 148 -7.17 -3.79 12.57
C TYR A 148 -7.47 -2.33 12.92
N PHE A 149 -7.44 -1.43 11.93
CA PHE A 149 -7.77 -0.03 12.10
C PHE A 149 -9.20 0.17 12.59
N LYS A 150 -10.19 -0.54 11.99
CA LYS A 150 -11.59 -0.47 12.39
C LYS A 150 -11.81 -0.96 13.82
N GLN A 151 -11.13 -2.04 14.25
CA GLN A 151 -11.26 -2.58 15.59
C GLN A 151 -10.73 -1.60 16.65
N ASN A 152 -9.55 -1.01 16.41
CA ASN A 152 -8.93 -0.13 17.39
C ASN A 152 -9.62 1.24 17.49
N ASN A 153 -10.20 1.77 16.41
CA ASN A 153 -10.96 3.00 16.48
C ASN A 153 -12.30 2.86 17.20
N LYS A 154 -12.97 1.70 17.13
CA LYS A 154 -14.18 1.44 17.90
C LYS A 154 -13.95 1.42 19.42
N THR A 155 -12.74 1.13 19.85
CA THR A 155 -12.37 1.10 21.29
C THR A 155 -12.13 2.52 21.82
N VAL A 156 -11.67 3.46 21.00
CA VAL A 156 -11.40 4.85 21.39
C VAL A 156 -12.69 5.68 21.46
N GLU A 157 -13.73 5.36 20.69
CA GLU A 157 -15.02 6.06 20.71
C GLU A 157 -15.95 5.61 21.86
N LYS A 158 -15.55 4.57 22.62
CA LYS A 158 -16.35 4.04 23.75
C LYS A 158 -15.82 4.43 25.14
N ASN A 159 -14.71 5.15 25.20
CA ASN A 159 -14.14 5.74 26.42
C ASN A 159 -14.20 7.27 26.36
#